data_db37838fbd59cf35949628e4e0751b6e
#
_entry.id   db37838fbd59cf35949628e4e0751b6e
#
_cell.length_a   1.000
_cell.length_b   1.000
_cell.length_c   1.000
_cell.angle_alpha   90.00
_cell.angle_beta   90.00
_cell.angle_gamma   90.00
#
_symmetry.space_group_name_H-M   'P 1'
#
loop_
_entity.id
_entity.type
_entity.pdbx_description
1 polymer ?
#
loop_
_entity_poly.entity_id
_entity_poly.type
_entity_poly.pdbx_seq_one_letter_code
_entity_poly.pdbx_strand_id
1 'polypeptide(L)'
;MSWITSYDALKEFFNSLDKVRDLDVDLILPGHGKPFTGVAQRVDFLKQFHKNRLEELYELVADGHASLIDIARSASWKHPNWDEWTIDQKFYSLGETLAHLIYLVNAGRITLTVCENKRRFYIADQWEVRRAE
;
A
#
# COMPACT_ATOMS: atom_id res chain seq x y z
N MET A 1 -3.81 -18.31 7.99
CA MET A 1 -4.17 -16.90 7.84
C MET A 1 -4.25 -16.47 6.38
N SER A 2 -5.07 -17.19 5.66
CA SER A 2 -5.32 -16.94 4.23
C SER A 2 -6.13 -15.64 3.97
N TRP A 3 -6.87 -15.15 4.97
CA TRP A 3 -7.74 -13.99 4.80
C TRP A 3 -7.00 -12.67 4.53
N ILE A 4 -5.75 -12.51 5.00
CA ILE A 4 -4.96 -11.28 4.77
C ILE A 4 -4.54 -11.16 3.31
N THR A 5 -4.18 -12.28 2.68
CA THR A 5 -3.75 -12.32 1.29
C THR A 5 -4.87 -12.71 0.31
N SER A 6 -6.02 -13.16 0.82
CA SER A 6 -7.17 -13.56 0.00
C SER A 6 -7.94 -12.36 -0.57
N TYR A 7 -7.86 -11.19 0.04
CA TYR A 7 -8.48 -9.97 -0.44
C TYR A 7 -7.41 -8.89 -0.67
N ASP A 8 -7.24 -8.52 -1.92
CA ASP A 8 -6.30 -7.50 -2.36
C ASP A 8 -7.04 -6.19 -2.64
N ALA A 9 -7.22 -5.40 -1.58
CA ALA A 9 -7.97 -4.14 -1.66
C ALA A 9 -7.39 -3.15 -2.67
N LEU A 10 -6.07 -3.07 -2.78
CA LEU A 10 -5.42 -2.15 -3.72
C LEU A 10 -5.60 -2.62 -5.17
N LYS A 11 -5.53 -3.92 -5.43
CA LYS A 11 -5.81 -4.48 -6.76
C LYS A 11 -7.25 -4.18 -7.18
N GLU A 12 -8.21 -4.40 -6.28
CA GLU A 12 -9.62 -4.08 -6.55
C GLU A 12 -9.83 -2.56 -6.76
N PHE A 13 -9.10 -1.73 -6.04
CA PHE A 13 -9.11 -0.28 -6.25
C PHE A 13 -8.60 0.08 -7.65
N PHE A 14 -7.47 -0.50 -8.10
CA PHE A 14 -6.97 -0.30 -9.46
C PHE A 14 -7.97 -0.76 -10.51
N ASN A 15 -8.61 -1.91 -10.33
CA ASN A 15 -9.65 -2.40 -11.22
C ASN A 15 -10.83 -1.42 -11.30
N SER A 16 -11.23 -0.85 -10.17
CA SER A 16 -12.30 0.16 -10.12
C SER A 16 -11.91 1.45 -10.83
N LEU A 17 -10.67 1.90 -10.67
CA LEU A 17 -10.13 3.05 -11.41
C LEU A 17 -10.16 2.82 -12.92
N ASP A 18 -9.79 1.63 -13.38
CA ASP A 18 -9.84 1.28 -14.80
C ASP A 18 -11.28 1.33 -15.35
N LYS A 19 -12.26 0.89 -14.58
CA LYS A 19 -13.68 0.94 -14.99
C LYS A 19 -14.20 2.36 -15.17
N VAL A 20 -13.75 3.32 -14.36
CA VAL A 20 -14.25 4.69 -14.41
C VAL A 20 -13.44 5.60 -15.32
N ARG A 21 -12.24 5.19 -15.71
CA ARG A 21 -11.29 6.00 -16.46
C ARG A 21 -11.87 6.54 -17.78
N ASP A 22 -12.60 5.70 -18.48
CA ASP A 22 -13.11 5.99 -19.83
C ASP A 22 -14.59 6.43 -19.82
N LEU A 23 -15.13 6.77 -18.64
CA LEU A 23 -16.47 7.32 -18.55
C LEU A 23 -16.53 8.70 -19.21
N ASP A 24 -17.56 8.89 -20.05
CA ASP A 24 -17.86 10.19 -20.65
C ASP A 24 -18.64 11.06 -19.65
N VAL A 25 -17.88 11.81 -18.85
CA VAL A 25 -18.43 12.70 -17.84
C VAL A 25 -17.74 14.05 -17.87
N ASP A 26 -18.52 15.12 -17.76
CA ASP A 26 -18.03 16.49 -17.79
C ASP A 26 -17.57 16.98 -16.42
N LEU A 27 -18.27 16.56 -15.35
CA LEU A 27 -18.03 17.02 -13.98
C LEU A 27 -18.07 15.86 -13.01
N ILE A 28 -17.10 15.82 -12.11
CA ILE A 28 -17.01 14.84 -11.02
C ILE A 28 -17.33 15.54 -9.70
N LEU A 29 -18.28 14.96 -8.97
CA LEU A 29 -18.67 15.38 -7.62
C LEU A 29 -18.10 14.38 -6.62
N PRO A 30 -16.93 14.66 -6.02
CA PRO A 30 -16.31 13.73 -5.08
C PRO A 30 -17.05 13.73 -3.73
N GLY A 31 -16.97 12.63 -2.99
CA GLY A 31 -17.46 12.56 -1.62
C GLY A 31 -16.68 13.48 -0.66
N HIS A 32 -15.44 13.81 -1.00
CA HIS A 32 -14.57 14.74 -0.26
C HIS A 32 -13.83 15.64 -1.24
N GLY A 33 -13.67 16.91 -0.88
CA GLY A 33 -12.99 17.89 -1.70
C GLY A 33 -13.92 18.65 -2.66
N LYS A 34 -13.33 19.33 -3.62
CA LYS A 34 -14.07 20.21 -4.57
C LYS A 34 -14.42 19.43 -5.84
N PRO A 35 -15.54 19.80 -6.51
CA PRO A 35 -15.83 19.32 -7.85
C PRO A 35 -14.65 19.55 -8.81
N PHE A 36 -14.45 18.61 -9.74
CA PHE A 36 -13.36 18.70 -10.72
C PHE A 36 -13.75 18.06 -12.06
N THR A 37 -12.95 18.30 -13.07
CA THR A 37 -13.08 17.73 -14.42
C THR A 37 -11.88 16.80 -14.73
N GLY A 38 -11.99 15.99 -15.79
CA GLY A 38 -10.89 15.16 -16.24
C GLY A 38 -10.72 13.86 -15.45
N VAL A 39 -11.68 12.95 -15.58
CA VAL A 39 -11.66 11.65 -14.90
C VAL A 39 -10.43 10.82 -15.25
N ALA A 40 -10.05 10.76 -16.54
CA ALA A 40 -8.88 9.98 -16.99
C ALA A 40 -7.58 10.48 -16.35
N GLN A 41 -7.36 11.79 -16.33
CA GLN A 41 -6.18 12.40 -15.71
C GLN A 41 -6.15 12.13 -14.20
N ARG A 42 -7.29 12.19 -13.53
CA ARG A 42 -7.38 11.89 -12.10
C ARG A 42 -7.08 10.42 -11.81
N VAL A 43 -7.59 9.51 -12.60
CA VAL A 43 -7.30 8.08 -12.51
C VAL A 43 -5.81 7.82 -12.70
N ASP A 44 -5.21 8.37 -13.73
CA ASP A 44 -3.78 8.18 -14.01
C ASP A 44 -2.91 8.73 -12.89
N PHE A 45 -3.27 9.89 -12.33
CA PHE A 45 -2.60 10.44 -11.16
C PHE A 45 -2.68 9.51 -9.93
N LEU A 46 -3.87 9.00 -9.61
CA LEU A 46 -4.05 8.09 -8.46
C LEU A 46 -3.29 6.78 -8.66
N LYS A 47 -3.31 6.21 -9.85
CA LYS A 47 -2.54 4.99 -10.16
C LYS A 47 -1.04 5.23 -9.99
N GLN A 48 -0.53 6.34 -10.47
CA GLN A 48 0.89 6.67 -10.33
C GLN A 48 1.27 6.93 -8.86
N PHE A 49 0.42 7.61 -8.12
CA PHE A 49 0.60 7.84 -6.68
C PHE A 49 0.77 6.52 -5.92
N HIS A 50 -0.13 5.56 -6.15
CA HIS A 50 -0.05 4.25 -5.49
C HIS A 50 1.13 3.40 -5.99
N LYS A 51 1.49 3.49 -7.27
CA LYS A 51 2.69 2.82 -7.80
C LYS A 51 3.96 3.34 -7.12
N ASN A 52 4.08 4.65 -6.96
CA ASN A 52 5.22 5.25 -6.25
C ASN A 52 5.28 4.77 -4.79
N ARG A 53 4.14 4.68 -4.12
CA ARG A 53 4.06 4.13 -2.76
C ARG A 53 4.48 2.66 -2.71
N LEU A 54 4.07 1.85 -3.67
CA LEU A 54 4.48 0.44 -3.76
C LEU A 54 6.00 0.30 -3.88
N GLU A 55 6.64 1.10 -4.72
CA GLU A 55 8.11 1.07 -4.86
C GLU A 55 8.81 1.53 -3.57
N GLU A 56 8.34 2.60 -2.94
CA GLU A 56 8.86 3.06 -1.66
C GLU A 56 8.79 1.97 -0.58
N LEU A 57 7.65 1.30 -0.43
CA LEU A 57 7.50 0.25 0.56
C LEU A 57 8.34 -0.98 0.23
N TYR A 58 8.47 -1.32 -1.05
CA TYR A 58 9.37 -2.38 -1.49
C TYR A 58 10.82 -2.09 -1.09
N GLU A 59 11.30 -0.86 -1.32
CA GLU A 59 12.65 -0.44 -0.94
C GLU A 59 12.86 -0.49 0.57
N LEU A 60 11.88 -0.06 1.38
CA LEU A 60 11.94 -0.17 2.83
C LEU A 60 12.08 -1.63 3.29
N VAL A 61 11.34 -2.54 2.70
CA VAL A 61 11.48 -3.98 2.99
C VAL A 61 12.84 -4.49 2.57
N ALA A 62 13.35 -4.08 1.41
CA ALA A 62 14.68 -4.43 0.94
C ALA A 62 15.80 -3.93 1.87
N ASP A 63 15.61 -2.76 2.47
CA ASP A 63 16.53 -2.16 3.45
C ASP A 63 16.45 -2.81 4.85
N GLY A 64 15.55 -3.76 5.05
CA GLY A 64 15.45 -4.56 6.27
C GLY A 64 14.30 -4.19 7.21
N HIS A 65 13.46 -3.21 6.85
CA HIS A 65 12.21 -2.95 7.59
C HIS A 65 11.25 -4.12 7.39
N ALA A 66 10.87 -4.81 8.44
CA ALA A 66 10.16 -6.08 8.34
C ALA A 66 8.78 -6.10 9.02
N SER A 67 8.55 -5.31 10.06
CA SER A 67 7.24 -5.24 10.73
C SER A 67 6.35 -4.18 10.08
N LEU A 68 5.03 -4.41 10.10
CA LEU A 68 4.06 -3.46 9.56
C LEU A 68 4.24 -2.05 10.15
N ILE A 69 4.40 -1.96 11.47
CA ILE A 69 4.52 -0.66 12.14
C ILE A 69 5.83 0.04 11.79
N ASP A 70 6.93 -0.69 11.67
CA ASP A 70 8.23 -0.13 11.30
C ASP A 70 8.22 0.37 9.84
N ILE A 71 7.64 -0.40 8.93
CA ILE A 71 7.48 0.00 7.53
C ILE A 71 6.59 1.25 7.43
N ALA A 72 5.43 1.25 8.09
CA ALA A 72 4.51 2.38 8.07
C ALA A 72 5.14 3.65 8.67
N ARG A 73 5.85 3.52 9.78
CA ARG A 73 6.56 4.63 10.43
C ARG A 73 7.64 5.24 9.54
N SER A 74 8.31 4.40 8.75
CA SER A 74 9.43 4.81 7.89
C SER A 74 8.99 5.34 6.53
N ALA A 75 7.75 5.13 6.14
CA ALA A 75 7.20 5.64 4.88
C ALA A 75 7.02 7.16 4.88
N SER A 76 7.04 7.76 3.69
CA SER A 76 6.86 9.20 3.50
C SER A 76 5.38 9.58 3.56
N TRP A 77 4.98 10.33 4.57
CA TRP A 77 3.62 10.84 4.73
C TRP A 77 3.57 12.34 4.52
N LYS A 78 2.40 12.84 4.13
CA LYS A 78 2.16 14.29 3.95
C LYS A 78 2.48 15.09 5.22
N HIS A 79 2.20 14.52 6.38
CA HIS A 79 2.53 15.09 7.67
C HIS A 79 3.66 14.27 8.30
N PRO A 80 4.86 14.82 8.47
CA PRO A 80 5.95 14.13 9.18
C PRO A 80 5.63 14.01 10.68
N ASN A 81 6.50 13.37 11.46
CA ASN A 81 6.40 13.18 12.90
C ASN A 81 5.30 12.19 13.32
N TRP A 82 5.46 10.95 12.90
CA TRP A 82 4.60 9.83 13.28
C TRP A 82 4.26 9.79 14.78
N ASP A 83 5.21 10.11 15.65
CA ASP A 83 5.02 9.99 17.09
C ASP A 83 3.98 10.99 17.63
N GLU A 84 3.79 12.11 16.95
CA GLU A 84 2.80 13.15 17.28
C GLU A 84 1.40 12.86 16.72
N TRP A 85 1.25 11.82 15.91
CA TRP A 85 -0.02 11.49 15.30
C TRP A 85 -1.02 10.95 16.31
N THR A 86 -2.30 11.21 16.06
CA THR A 86 -3.41 10.58 16.78
C THR A 86 -3.47 9.08 16.49
N ILE A 87 -4.15 8.34 17.35
CA ILE A 87 -4.39 6.91 17.16
C ILE A 87 -5.08 6.64 15.81
N ASP A 88 -6.05 7.45 15.43
CA ASP A 88 -6.77 7.31 14.17
C ASP A 88 -5.86 7.50 12.96
N GLN A 89 -5.00 8.51 12.98
CA GLN A 89 -4.02 8.73 11.91
C GLN A 89 -3.06 7.54 11.76
N LYS A 90 -2.58 7.01 12.88
CA LYS A 90 -1.73 5.79 12.90
C LYS A 90 -2.49 4.59 12.37
N PHE A 91 -3.73 4.40 12.79
CA PHE A 91 -4.58 3.29 12.35
C PHE A 91 -4.81 3.31 10.83
N TYR A 92 -5.20 4.45 10.26
CA TYR A 92 -5.41 4.57 8.82
C TYR A 92 -4.12 4.37 8.01
N SER A 93 -3.00 4.91 8.49
CA SER A 93 -1.71 4.72 7.80
C SER A 93 -1.23 3.26 7.85
N LEU A 94 -1.46 2.55 8.95
CA LEU A 94 -1.20 1.11 9.04
C LEU A 94 -2.07 0.32 8.05
N GLY A 95 -3.35 0.67 7.93
CA GLY A 95 -4.27 0.06 6.98
C GLY A 95 -3.84 0.28 5.52
N GLU A 96 -3.45 1.51 5.18
CA GLU A 96 -2.93 1.83 3.84
C GLU A 96 -1.63 1.08 3.56
N THR A 97 -0.69 1.08 4.48
CA THR A 97 0.57 0.35 4.35
C THR A 97 0.32 -1.14 4.16
N LEU A 98 -0.56 -1.73 4.96
CA LEU A 98 -0.91 -3.15 4.86
C LEU A 98 -1.51 -3.50 3.49
N ALA A 99 -2.43 -2.68 2.98
CA ALA A 99 -3.03 -2.90 1.66
C ALA A 99 -1.98 -2.92 0.54
N HIS A 100 -0.99 -2.03 0.59
CA HIS A 100 0.13 -2.00 -0.37
C HIS A 100 1.05 -3.21 -0.21
N LEU A 101 1.37 -3.61 1.02
CA LEU A 101 2.19 -4.80 1.28
C LEU A 101 1.50 -6.08 0.82
N ILE A 102 0.19 -6.22 1.02
CA ILE A 102 -0.59 -7.36 0.49
C ILE A 102 -0.51 -7.40 -1.04
N TYR A 103 -0.64 -6.25 -1.70
CA TYR A 103 -0.48 -6.17 -3.15
C TYR A 103 0.89 -6.67 -3.60
N LEU A 104 1.97 -6.26 -2.94
CA LEU A 104 3.33 -6.72 -3.23
C LEU A 104 3.52 -8.23 -2.96
N VAL A 105 2.92 -8.76 -1.90
CA VAL A 105 2.93 -10.21 -1.61
C VAL A 105 2.23 -10.99 -2.71
N ASN A 106 1.03 -10.56 -3.12
CA ASN A 106 0.26 -11.22 -4.17
C ASN A 106 0.91 -11.09 -5.55
N ALA A 107 1.67 -10.03 -5.79
CA ALA A 107 2.50 -9.86 -6.99
C ALA A 107 3.80 -10.67 -6.95
N GLY A 108 4.09 -11.39 -5.88
CA GLY A 108 5.31 -12.19 -5.72
C GLY A 108 6.60 -11.39 -5.50
N ARG A 109 6.49 -10.09 -5.17
CA ARG A 109 7.66 -9.21 -4.98
C ARG A 109 8.23 -9.26 -3.57
N ILE A 110 7.39 -9.49 -2.57
CA ILE A 110 7.79 -9.68 -1.18
C ILE A 110 7.12 -10.93 -0.61
N THR A 111 7.64 -11.42 0.50
CA THR A 111 7.13 -12.59 1.22
C THR A 111 6.67 -12.18 2.61
N LEU A 112 5.47 -12.63 2.99
CA LEU A 112 4.96 -12.53 4.36
C LEU A 112 5.23 -13.83 5.11
N THR A 113 5.86 -13.72 6.28
CA THR A 113 6.09 -14.84 7.18
C THR A 113 5.39 -14.60 8.52
N VAL A 114 5.00 -15.67 9.18
CA VAL A 114 4.44 -15.63 10.54
C VAL A 114 5.26 -16.57 11.41
N CYS A 115 5.94 -16.01 12.40
CA CYS A 115 6.70 -16.77 13.37
C CYS A 115 6.37 -16.24 14.77
N GLU A 116 6.04 -17.11 15.71
CA GLU A 116 5.66 -16.74 17.09
C GLU A 116 4.59 -15.63 17.16
N ASN A 117 3.57 -15.73 16.31
CA ASN A 117 2.51 -14.72 16.13
C ASN A 117 2.99 -13.34 15.64
N LYS A 118 4.25 -13.22 15.19
CA LYS A 118 4.78 -12.00 14.60
C LYS A 118 4.81 -12.13 13.08
N ARG A 119 4.26 -11.14 12.41
CA ARG A 119 4.31 -11.04 10.95
C ARG A 119 5.53 -10.25 10.53
N ARG A 120 6.21 -10.74 9.50
CA ARG A 120 7.39 -10.10 8.91
C ARG A 120 7.32 -10.14 7.40
N PHE A 121 7.81 -9.07 6.77
CA PHE A 121 7.87 -8.92 5.32
C PHE A 121 9.35 -8.93 4.88
N TYR A 122 9.63 -9.67 3.81
CA TYR A 122 10.96 -9.78 3.23
C TYR A 122 10.86 -9.77 1.71
N ILE A 123 11.86 -9.26 1.00
CA ILE A 123 11.97 -9.54 -0.43
C ILE A 123 12.32 -11.03 -0.64
N ALA A 124 11.90 -11.60 -1.77
CA ALA A 124 11.99 -13.04 -2.03
C ALA A 124 13.41 -13.60 -1.82
N ASP A 125 14.41 -12.94 -2.38
CA ASP A 125 15.83 -13.37 -2.29
C ASP A 125 16.38 -13.31 -0.87
N GLN A 126 15.99 -12.30 -0.08
CA GLN A 126 16.42 -12.18 1.32
C GLN A 126 15.80 -13.25 2.22
N TRP A 127 14.60 -13.70 1.89
CA TRP A 127 13.94 -14.76 2.65
C TRP A 127 14.67 -16.10 2.50
N GLU A 128 15.08 -16.44 1.31
CA GLU A 128 15.82 -17.69 1.05
C GLU A 128 17.14 -17.76 1.83
N VAL A 129 17.88 -16.64 1.87
CA VAL A 129 19.13 -16.52 2.64
C VAL A 129 18.88 -16.71 4.14
N ARG A 130 17.86 -16.04 4.71
CA ARG A 130 17.55 -16.10 6.15
C ARG A 130 16.99 -17.46 6.59
N ARG A 131 16.33 -18.17 5.70
CA ARG A 131 15.82 -19.52 5.97
C ARG A 131 16.96 -20.56 6.05
N ALA A 132 18.09 -20.28 5.42
CA ALA A 132 19.29 -21.13 5.43
C ALA A 132 20.19 -20.93 6.66
N GLU A 133 20.01 -19.83 7.41
CA GLU A 133 20.68 -19.54 8.70
C GLU A 133 19.91 -20.14 9.88
#